data_22a75556519c7bfd40be1c2b40d3593a
#
_entry.id   22a75556519c7bfd40be1c2b40d3593a
#
_cell.length_a   1.000
_cell.length_b   1.000
_cell.length_c   1.000
_cell.angle_alpha   90.00
_cell.angle_beta   90.00
_cell.angle_gamma   90.00
#
_symmetry.space_group_name_H-M   'P 1'
#
loop_
_entity.id
_entity.type
_entity.pdbx_description
1 polymer ?
#
loop_
_entity_poly.entity_id
_entity_poly.type
_entity_poly.pdbx_seq_one_letter_code
_entity_poly.pdbx_strand_id
1 'polypeptide(L)'
;LKALETIPQQVLVDGHIKPRSLFPELPIVDGDSRSLSIAAASVVAKVYRDKRMCDLDLKYPGYGFSKNKGYGSPLHLIALNEKGLTPEHRKSYSPVKSILKKSKNLHEIFLDKINSCKDSVQLDQIGQDIKSCKSKFNTKQLGRLRVLFKKKIDFLGAKKQV
;
A
#
# COMPACT_ATOMS: atom_id res chain seq x y z
N LEU A 1 22.02 -11.97 3.28
CA LEU A 1 23.41 -12.34 2.97
C LEU A 1 24.42 -11.35 3.55
N LYS A 2 24.13 -10.02 3.56
CA LYS A 2 25.03 -9.00 4.16
C LYS A 2 25.24 -9.14 5.68
N ALA A 3 24.38 -9.86 6.38
CA ALA A 3 24.46 -10.08 7.82
C ALA A 3 25.18 -11.38 8.21
N LEU A 4 25.71 -12.13 7.25
CA LEU A 4 26.45 -13.35 7.52
C LEU A 4 27.91 -13.00 7.87
N GLU A 5 28.45 -13.63 8.92
CA GLU A 5 29.84 -13.49 9.33
C GLU A 5 30.82 -14.17 8.35
N THR A 6 30.33 -15.20 7.65
CA THR A 6 31.09 -15.96 6.65
C THR A 6 30.50 -15.80 5.27
N ILE A 7 31.35 -15.70 4.25
CA ILE A 7 30.97 -15.61 2.85
C ILE A 7 30.40 -16.97 2.40
N PRO A 8 29.15 -17.04 1.91
CA PRO A 8 28.59 -18.29 1.42
C PRO A 8 29.23 -18.71 0.09
N GLN A 9 29.53 -19.98 -0.04
CA GLN A 9 30.02 -20.54 -1.31
C GLN A 9 28.90 -20.67 -2.34
N GLN A 10 27.66 -20.94 -1.88
CA GLN A 10 26.49 -21.11 -2.73
C GLN A 10 25.22 -20.68 -1.99
N VAL A 11 24.26 -20.16 -2.72
CA VAL A 11 22.92 -19.79 -2.23
C VAL A 11 21.90 -20.74 -2.86
N LEU A 12 21.21 -21.50 -2.04
CA LEU A 12 20.07 -22.31 -2.47
C LEU A 12 18.82 -21.45 -2.48
N VAL A 13 18.07 -21.51 -3.58
CA VAL A 13 16.87 -20.66 -3.80
C VAL A 13 15.69 -21.57 -4.07
N ASP A 14 14.63 -21.41 -3.28
CA ASP A 14 13.36 -22.09 -3.55
C ASP A 14 12.71 -21.57 -4.83
N GLY A 15 12.26 -22.50 -5.69
CA GLY A 15 11.64 -22.18 -6.97
C GLY A 15 12.64 -22.05 -8.11
N HIS A 16 12.25 -21.36 -9.19
CA HIS A 16 13.02 -21.27 -10.45
C HIS A 16 13.63 -19.88 -10.71
N ILE A 17 13.32 -18.90 -9.89
CA ILE A 17 13.75 -17.49 -10.08
C ILE A 17 15.01 -17.23 -9.25
N LYS A 18 16.08 -16.78 -9.91
CA LYS A 18 17.31 -16.34 -9.25
C LYS A 18 17.15 -14.90 -8.76
N PRO A 19 17.40 -14.60 -7.46
CA PRO A 19 17.31 -13.24 -6.90
C PRO A 19 18.42 -12.29 -7.32
N ARG A 20 19.39 -12.74 -8.16
CA ARG A 20 20.56 -11.98 -8.63
C ARG A 20 21.43 -11.49 -7.48
N SER A 21 21.80 -12.40 -6.59
CA SER A 21 22.78 -12.12 -5.53
C SER A 21 24.20 -12.03 -6.09
N LEU A 22 25.14 -11.59 -5.27
CA LEU A 22 26.57 -11.56 -5.62
C LEU A 22 27.25 -12.94 -5.53
N PHE A 23 26.49 -13.98 -5.18
CA PHE A 23 27.01 -15.34 -4.95
C PHE A 23 26.43 -16.32 -5.97
N PRO A 24 27.08 -17.44 -6.24
CA PRO A 24 26.53 -18.52 -7.06
C PRO A 24 25.16 -18.96 -6.54
N GLU A 25 24.15 -18.97 -7.40
CA GLU A 25 22.76 -19.29 -7.06
C GLU A 25 22.33 -20.60 -7.70
N LEU A 26 21.80 -21.50 -6.88
CA LEU A 26 21.20 -22.75 -7.33
C LEU A 26 19.69 -22.72 -7.04
N PRO A 27 18.84 -22.48 -8.06
CA PRO A 27 17.40 -22.59 -7.92
C PRO A 27 16.98 -24.05 -7.88
N ILE A 28 16.10 -24.39 -6.94
CA ILE A 28 15.57 -25.74 -6.75
C ILE A 28 14.07 -25.64 -6.70
N VAL A 29 13.38 -26.18 -7.71
CA VAL A 29 11.93 -26.25 -7.74
C VAL A 29 11.46 -27.23 -6.64
N ASP A 30 10.43 -26.83 -5.88
CA ASP A 30 9.96 -27.54 -4.68
C ASP A 30 11.10 -27.79 -3.69
N GLY A 31 11.91 -26.75 -3.51
CA GLY A 31 13.14 -26.82 -2.75
C GLY A 31 12.93 -27.15 -1.28
N ASP A 32 11.82 -26.75 -0.69
CA ASP A 32 11.44 -27.07 0.70
C ASP A 32 11.18 -28.56 0.92
N SER A 33 10.75 -29.30 -0.08
CA SER A 33 10.59 -30.77 -0.02
C SER A 33 11.84 -31.54 -0.43
N ARG A 34 12.83 -30.89 -1.07
CA ARG A 34 14.03 -31.52 -1.65
C ARG A 34 15.33 -31.18 -0.92
N SER A 35 15.35 -30.10 -0.15
CA SER A 35 16.52 -29.60 0.57
C SER A 35 16.17 -29.24 2.01
N LEU A 36 16.78 -29.92 2.95
CA LEU A 36 16.61 -29.64 4.39
C LEU A 36 16.97 -28.19 4.74
N SER A 37 17.99 -27.62 4.08
CA SER A 37 18.39 -26.23 4.30
C SER A 37 17.31 -25.24 3.85
N ILE A 38 16.66 -25.49 2.72
CA ILE A 38 15.54 -24.67 2.25
C ILE A 38 14.33 -24.85 3.16
N ALA A 39 13.99 -26.08 3.54
CA ALA A 39 12.90 -26.35 4.47
C ALA A 39 13.09 -25.64 5.81
N ALA A 40 14.26 -25.71 6.40
CA ALA A 40 14.59 -25.01 7.64
C ALA A 40 14.48 -23.48 7.49
N ALA A 41 15.02 -22.93 6.40
CA ALA A 41 14.93 -21.51 6.10
C ALA A 41 13.48 -21.05 5.92
N SER A 42 12.63 -21.85 5.28
CA SER A 42 11.21 -21.58 5.08
C SER A 42 10.45 -21.48 6.40
N VAL A 43 10.73 -22.39 7.34
CA VAL A 43 10.13 -22.36 8.69
C VAL A 43 10.53 -21.11 9.45
N VAL A 44 11.83 -20.78 9.46
CA VAL A 44 12.33 -19.55 10.11
C VAL A 44 11.70 -18.29 9.51
N ALA A 45 11.67 -18.22 8.20
CA ALA A 45 11.05 -17.09 7.49
C ALA A 45 9.56 -16.94 7.80
N LYS A 46 8.83 -18.07 7.89
CA LYS A 46 7.41 -18.08 8.24
C LYS A 46 7.18 -17.58 9.67
N VAL A 47 7.92 -18.10 10.64
CA VAL A 47 7.79 -17.68 12.05
C VAL A 47 8.08 -16.19 12.21
N TYR A 48 9.15 -15.69 11.58
CA TYR A 48 9.49 -14.28 11.58
C TYR A 48 8.38 -13.42 10.96
N ARG A 49 7.85 -13.85 9.81
CA ARG A 49 6.73 -13.16 9.14
C ARG A 49 5.48 -13.13 10.01
N ASP A 50 5.13 -14.25 10.64
CA ASP A 50 3.93 -14.34 11.47
C ASP A 50 4.03 -13.43 12.69
N LYS A 51 5.21 -13.34 13.33
CA LYS A 51 5.49 -12.39 14.41
C LYS A 51 5.34 -10.94 13.92
N ARG A 52 5.97 -10.60 12.80
CA ARG A 52 5.85 -9.26 12.21
C ARG A 52 4.40 -8.89 11.86
N MET A 53 3.57 -9.84 11.43
CA MET A 53 2.15 -9.59 11.16
C MET A 53 1.36 -9.31 12.44
N CYS A 54 1.74 -9.91 13.58
CA CYS A 54 1.15 -9.55 14.86
C CYS A 54 1.53 -8.12 15.29
N ASP A 55 2.79 -7.73 15.11
CA ASP A 55 3.25 -6.36 15.40
C ASP A 55 2.53 -5.33 14.51
N LEU A 56 2.31 -5.67 13.24
CA LEU A 56 1.56 -4.82 12.29
C LEU A 56 0.08 -4.72 12.65
N ASP A 57 -0.51 -5.77 13.22
CA ASP A 57 -1.91 -5.73 13.68
C ASP A 57 -2.11 -4.75 14.82
N LEU A 58 -1.15 -4.64 15.74
CA LEU A 58 -1.11 -3.64 16.80
C LEU A 58 -0.93 -2.22 16.24
N LYS A 59 -0.03 -2.06 15.26
CA LYS A 59 0.28 -0.77 14.64
C LYS A 59 -0.86 -0.25 13.75
N TYR A 60 -1.58 -1.14 13.09
CA TYR A 60 -2.67 -0.84 12.15
C TYR A 60 -3.92 -1.66 12.50
N PRO A 61 -4.64 -1.30 13.56
CA PRO A 61 -5.80 -2.09 14.02
C PRO A 61 -6.92 -2.13 12.99
N GLY A 62 -7.57 -3.29 12.92
CA GLY A 62 -8.73 -3.54 12.06
C GLY A 62 -8.42 -3.99 10.64
N TYR A 63 -7.15 -4.25 10.30
CA TYR A 63 -6.77 -4.96 9.08
C TYR A 63 -6.70 -6.48 9.27
N GLY A 64 -6.70 -6.95 10.52
CA GLY A 64 -6.66 -8.36 10.86
C GLY A 64 -5.36 -9.06 10.46
N PHE A 65 -4.23 -8.35 10.45
CA PHE A 65 -2.93 -8.88 10.03
C PHE A 65 -2.49 -10.10 10.84
N SER A 66 -2.81 -10.16 12.12
CA SER A 66 -2.50 -11.30 12.99
C SER A 66 -3.23 -12.57 12.56
N LYS A 67 -4.41 -12.45 11.96
CA LYS A 67 -5.23 -13.57 11.49
C LYS A 67 -4.94 -13.93 10.03
N ASN A 68 -4.96 -12.92 9.15
CA ASN A 68 -4.82 -13.13 7.71
C ASN A 68 -3.38 -13.22 7.22
N LYS A 69 -2.38 -12.90 8.06
CA LYS A 69 -0.94 -12.91 7.73
C LYS A 69 -0.57 -12.13 6.46
N GLY A 70 -1.38 -11.13 6.12
CA GLY A 70 -1.24 -10.33 4.91
C GLY A 70 -1.74 -11.01 3.64
N TYR A 71 -2.47 -12.12 3.74
CA TYR A 71 -3.16 -12.72 2.61
C TYR A 71 -4.47 -11.98 2.31
N GLY A 72 -4.91 -12.05 1.04
CA GLY A 72 -6.13 -11.39 0.57
C GLY A 72 -7.41 -12.11 0.99
N SER A 73 -7.60 -12.35 2.29
CA SER A 73 -8.86 -12.87 2.82
C SER A 73 -10.00 -11.87 2.61
N PRO A 74 -11.27 -12.31 2.54
CA PRO A 74 -12.41 -11.40 2.34
C PRO A 74 -12.43 -10.25 3.35
N LEU A 75 -12.20 -10.53 4.63
CA LEU A 75 -12.15 -9.51 5.69
C LEU A 75 -11.02 -8.51 5.49
N HIS A 76 -9.85 -8.96 5.03
CA HIS A 76 -8.74 -8.06 4.73
C HIS A 76 -9.03 -7.16 3.53
N LEU A 77 -9.69 -7.68 2.49
CA LEU A 77 -10.10 -6.90 1.32
C LEU A 77 -11.16 -5.84 1.68
N ILE A 78 -12.10 -6.15 2.58
CA ILE A 78 -13.05 -5.19 3.12
C ILE A 78 -12.30 -4.09 3.86
N ALA A 79 -11.41 -4.45 4.79
CA ALA A 79 -10.62 -3.47 5.54
C ALA A 79 -9.77 -2.57 4.62
N LEU A 80 -9.19 -3.11 3.54
CA LEU A 80 -8.47 -2.33 2.55
C LEU A 80 -9.36 -1.31 1.81
N ASN A 81 -10.60 -1.69 1.50
CA ASN A 81 -11.54 -0.78 0.83
C ASN A 81 -12.04 0.33 1.76
N GLU A 82 -12.26 0.02 3.04
CA GLU A 82 -12.80 0.97 4.03
C GLU A 82 -11.71 1.90 4.58
N LYS A 83 -10.58 1.34 5.00
CA LYS A 83 -9.50 2.07 5.69
C LYS A 83 -8.39 2.56 4.76
N GLY A 84 -8.36 2.07 3.51
CA GLY A 84 -7.30 2.37 2.55
C GLY A 84 -6.05 1.50 2.74
N LEU A 85 -4.92 1.97 2.19
CA LEU A 85 -3.65 1.23 2.21
C LEU A 85 -2.71 1.77 3.28
N THR A 86 -2.04 0.87 3.99
CA THR A 86 -0.91 1.23 4.86
C THR A 86 0.40 1.25 4.04
N PRO A 87 1.47 1.89 4.53
CA PRO A 87 2.80 1.87 3.89
C PRO A 87 3.38 0.46 3.70
N GLU A 88 2.92 -0.51 4.50
CA GLU A 88 3.42 -1.89 4.50
C GLU A 88 2.83 -2.73 3.34
N HIS A 89 1.79 -2.26 2.67
CA HIS A 89 1.17 -2.99 1.57
C HIS A 89 2.04 -2.96 0.31
N ARG A 90 2.30 -4.16 -0.25
CA ARG A 90 3.05 -4.30 -1.51
C ARG A 90 2.24 -3.75 -2.69
N LYS A 91 2.70 -2.66 -3.28
CA LYS A 91 2.04 -1.98 -4.42
C LYS A 91 1.91 -2.84 -5.68
N SER A 92 2.74 -3.87 -5.82
CA SER A 92 2.70 -4.82 -6.96
C SER A 92 1.59 -5.87 -6.84
N TYR A 93 1.01 -6.07 -5.66
CA TYR A 93 -0.04 -7.06 -5.44
C TYR A 93 -1.36 -6.63 -6.10
N SER A 94 -2.03 -7.55 -6.80
CA SER A 94 -3.18 -7.24 -7.65
C SER A 94 -4.31 -6.47 -6.94
N PRO A 95 -4.84 -6.89 -5.77
CA PRO A 95 -5.84 -6.13 -5.04
C PRO A 95 -5.39 -4.72 -4.66
N VAL A 96 -4.12 -4.56 -4.25
CA VAL A 96 -3.53 -3.26 -3.91
C VAL A 96 -3.42 -2.36 -5.14
N LYS A 97 -3.00 -2.92 -6.29
CA LYS A 97 -2.98 -2.18 -7.57
C LYS A 97 -4.36 -1.64 -7.95
N SER A 98 -5.40 -2.44 -7.79
CA SER A 98 -6.77 -2.03 -8.11
C SER A 98 -7.25 -0.87 -7.23
N ILE A 99 -6.95 -0.92 -5.92
CA ILE A 99 -7.27 0.16 -4.99
C ILE A 99 -6.50 1.43 -5.33
N LEU A 100 -5.20 1.32 -5.63
CA LEU A 100 -4.37 2.46 -6.05
C LEU A 100 -4.88 3.10 -7.34
N LYS A 101 -5.31 2.29 -8.32
CA LYS A 101 -5.90 2.79 -9.58
C LYS A 101 -7.21 3.53 -9.31
N LYS A 102 -8.10 2.98 -8.48
CA LYS A 102 -9.35 3.65 -8.08
C LYS A 102 -9.08 4.97 -7.35
N SER A 103 -8.14 4.99 -6.41
CA SER A 103 -7.74 6.19 -5.68
C SER A 103 -7.15 7.26 -6.60
N LYS A 104 -6.35 6.87 -7.60
CA LYS A 104 -5.80 7.80 -8.60
C LYS A 104 -6.90 8.43 -9.44
N ASN A 105 -7.81 7.63 -9.97
CA ASN A 105 -8.94 8.13 -10.76
C ASN A 105 -9.84 9.05 -9.93
N LEU A 106 -10.15 8.68 -8.68
CA LEU A 106 -10.96 9.53 -7.79
C LEU A 106 -10.27 10.87 -7.51
N HIS A 107 -8.96 10.86 -7.31
CA HIS A 107 -8.17 12.08 -7.11
C HIS A 107 -8.26 13.02 -8.32
N GLU A 108 -8.15 12.51 -9.54
CA GLU A 108 -8.28 13.28 -10.79
C GLU A 108 -9.69 13.88 -10.91
N ILE A 109 -10.73 13.11 -10.64
CA ILE A 109 -12.12 13.60 -10.63
C ILE A 109 -12.30 14.78 -9.67
N PHE A 110 -11.73 14.72 -8.46
CA PHE A 110 -11.85 15.84 -7.52
C PHE A 110 -11.02 17.05 -7.94
N LEU A 111 -9.86 16.88 -8.56
CA LEU A 111 -9.11 18.00 -9.14
C LEU A 111 -9.93 18.72 -10.21
N ASP A 112 -10.57 17.97 -11.11
CA ASP A 112 -11.42 18.54 -12.17
C ASP A 112 -12.66 19.23 -11.59
N LYS A 113 -13.32 18.63 -10.60
CA LYS A 113 -14.46 19.24 -9.89
C LYS A 113 -14.09 20.58 -9.25
N ILE A 114 -12.95 20.66 -8.55
CA ILE A 114 -12.47 21.90 -7.94
C ILE A 114 -12.17 22.96 -9.01
N ASN A 115 -11.51 22.57 -10.10
CA ASN A 115 -11.18 23.51 -11.18
C ASN A 115 -12.42 24.07 -11.86
N SER A 116 -13.42 23.22 -12.12
CA SER A 116 -14.64 23.58 -12.85
C SER A 116 -15.71 24.26 -12.00
N CYS A 117 -15.61 24.23 -10.65
CA CYS A 117 -16.63 24.84 -9.80
C CYS A 117 -16.67 26.37 -9.98
N LYS A 118 -17.90 26.95 -9.96
CA LYS A 118 -18.15 28.35 -10.29
C LYS A 118 -18.51 29.21 -9.07
N ASP A 119 -18.94 28.61 -7.99
CA ASP A 119 -19.39 29.28 -6.78
C ASP A 119 -18.89 28.62 -5.50
N SER A 120 -19.06 29.32 -4.36
CA SER A 120 -18.59 28.85 -3.05
C SER A 120 -19.42 27.68 -2.53
N VAL A 121 -20.72 27.58 -2.86
CA VAL A 121 -21.61 26.52 -2.38
C VAL A 121 -21.18 25.18 -2.99
N GLN A 122 -20.92 25.16 -4.30
CA GLN A 122 -20.37 23.97 -4.98
C GLN A 122 -19.02 23.58 -4.41
N LEU A 123 -18.16 24.56 -4.09
CA LEU A 123 -16.86 24.28 -3.52
C LEU A 123 -16.96 23.64 -2.12
N ASP A 124 -17.88 24.13 -1.29
CA ASP A 124 -18.13 23.57 0.05
C ASP A 124 -18.64 22.12 -0.02
N GLN A 125 -19.55 21.83 -0.96
CA GLN A 125 -20.02 20.46 -1.20
C GLN A 125 -18.88 19.53 -1.61
N ILE A 126 -18.01 19.97 -2.54
CA ILE A 126 -16.81 19.21 -2.93
C ILE A 126 -15.89 18.98 -1.72
N GLY A 127 -15.77 19.96 -0.83
CA GLY A 127 -15.01 19.83 0.41
C GLY A 127 -15.55 18.76 1.35
N GLN A 128 -16.88 18.66 1.49
CA GLN A 128 -17.53 17.60 2.27
C GLN A 128 -17.32 16.21 1.63
N ASP A 129 -17.47 16.12 0.31
CA ASP A 129 -17.23 14.88 -0.45
C ASP A 129 -15.78 14.39 -0.29
N ILE A 130 -14.80 15.30 -0.33
CA ILE A 130 -13.38 14.97 -0.10
C ILE A 130 -13.18 14.47 1.34
N LYS A 131 -13.82 15.08 2.33
CA LYS A 131 -13.74 14.65 3.73
C LYS A 131 -14.28 13.24 3.92
N SER A 132 -15.43 12.91 3.30
CA SER A 132 -16.05 11.58 3.37
C SER A 132 -15.19 10.49 2.73
N CYS A 133 -14.42 10.86 1.69
CA CYS A 133 -13.53 9.95 0.97
C CYS A 133 -12.07 10.02 1.41
N LYS A 134 -11.74 10.70 2.51
CA LYS A 134 -10.36 11.01 2.93
C LYS A 134 -9.47 9.76 3.06
N SER A 135 -10.02 8.66 3.55
CA SER A 135 -9.29 7.38 3.70
C SER A 135 -8.84 6.77 2.36
N LYS A 136 -9.45 7.17 1.25
CA LYS A 136 -9.13 6.67 -0.10
C LYS A 136 -7.95 7.39 -0.75
N PHE A 137 -7.41 8.45 -0.13
CA PHE A 137 -6.31 9.25 -0.65
C PHE A 137 -5.04 9.08 0.18
N ASN A 138 -3.88 9.10 -0.48
CA ASN A 138 -2.59 9.20 0.21
C ASN A 138 -2.27 10.66 0.58
N THR A 139 -1.27 10.85 1.44
CA THR A 139 -0.84 12.17 1.95
C THR A 139 -0.53 13.17 0.82
N LYS A 140 0.13 12.71 -0.26
CA LYS A 140 0.49 13.56 -1.41
C LYS A 140 -0.74 14.02 -2.19
N GLN A 141 -1.70 13.13 -2.40
CA GLN A 141 -2.97 13.43 -3.06
C GLN A 141 -3.79 14.44 -2.24
N LEU A 142 -3.92 14.20 -0.93
CA LEU A 142 -4.60 15.14 -0.03
C LEU A 142 -3.92 16.51 0.00
N GLY A 143 -2.59 16.55 -0.03
CA GLY A 143 -1.83 17.80 -0.10
C GLY A 143 -2.17 18.60 -1.36
N ARG A 144 -2.20 17.94 -2.52
CA ARG A 144 -2.58 18.60 -3.80
C ARG A 144 -4.01 19.11 -3.79
N LEU A 145 -4.97 18.32 -3.30
CA LEU A 145 -6.37 18.76 -3.20
C LEU A 145 -6.52 19.96 -2.28
N ARG A 146 -5.84 20.00 -1.13
CA ARG A 146 -5.88 21.13 -0.20
C ARG A 146 -5.32 22.42 -0.81
N VAL A 147 -4.18 22.33 -1.49
CA VAL A 147 -3.56 23.49 -2.16
C VAL A 147 -4.50 24.07 -3.23
N LEU A 148 -5.07 23.20 -4.08
CA LEU A 148 -5.98 23.63 -5.13
C LEU A 148 -7.27 24.20 -4.56
N PHE A 149 -7.82 23.58 -3.52
CA PHE A 149 -9.03 24.04 -2.83
C PHE A 149 -8.84 25.44 -2.25
N LYS A 150 -7.70 25.69 -1.57
CA LYS A 150 -7.37 27.00 -1.03
C LYS A 150 -7.25 28.06 -2.12
N LYS A 151 -6.53 27.79 -3.20
CA LYS A 151 -6.44 28.68 -4.37
C LYS A 151 -7.81 29.01 -4.95
N LYS A 152 -8.75 28.06 -4.99
CA LYS A 152 -10.08 28.28 -5.52
C LYS A 152 -10.94 29.12 -4.58
N ILE A 153 -10.81 28.97 -3.25
CA ILE A 153 -11.45 29.86 -2.28
C ILE A 153 -10.99 31.31 -2.50
N ASP A 154 -9.69 31.52 -2.57
CA ASP A 154 -9.12 32.86 -2.78
C ASP A 154 -9.63 33.50 -4.08
N PHE A 155 -9.69 32.72 -5.16
CA PHE A 155 -10.21 33.18 -6.45
C PHE A 155 -11.70 33.54 -6.43
N LEU A 156 -12.53 32.72 -5.77
CA LEU A 156 -13.97 32.96 -5.67
C LEU A 156 -14.29 34.10 -4.67
N GLY A 157 -13.48 34.26 -3.62
CA GLY A 157 -13.57 35.38 -2.69
C GLY A 157 -13.23 36.72 -3.35
N ALA A 158 -12.19 36.76 -4.18
CA ALA A 158 -11.82 37.94 -4.92
C ALA A 158 -12.91 38.40 -5.93
N LYS A 159 -13.70 37.49 -6.52
CA LYS A 159 -14.81 37.79 -7.41
C LYS A 159 -16.05 38.39 -6.73
N LYS A 160 -16.17 38.30 -5.39
CA LYS A 160 -17.30 38.90 -4.65
C LYS A 160 -17.05 40.35 -4.23
N GLN A 161 -15.84 40.88 -4.48
CA GLN A 161 -15.46 42.25 -4.10
C GLN A 161 -15.42 43.22 -5.32
N VAL A 162 -15.82 42.76 -6.50
CA VAL A 162 -16.02 43.55 -7.74
C VAL A 162 -17.51 43.48 -8.13
#